data_1f82d60a7f95e6e7dff50ce74c0eb875
#
_entry.id   1f82d60a7f95e6e7dff50ce74c0eb875
#
_cell.length_a   1.000
_cell.length_b   1.000
_cell.length_c   1.000
_cell.angle_alpha   90.00
_cell.angle_beta   90.00
_cell.angle_gamma   90.00
#
_symmetry.space_group_name_H-M   'P 1'
#
loop_
_entity.id
_entity.type
_entity.pdbx_description
1 polymer ?
#
loop_
_entity_poly.entity_id
_entity_poly.type
_entity_poly.pdbx_seq_one_letter_code
_entity_poly.pdbx_strand_id
1 'polypeptide(L)'
;FLNQLGFAVIGHDHLGHGESVQPSAPIYGFFGEQGPENVVTDIHQVKQWAVNRYPQLPYFMMGHSMGSFALRNYLQDYPVTVQGVIFMGTGTSPLPLTAALPFIKKMAEKQPKKPAPFIDKLAFGSFSKKFPEASSFNWLSKNQANVADYENDPLMGFVFTNNGFATLFSLVKRANQRNWYQAIPKELPILIISGAEDPVGDFSKGPAKIQKQLKHAGFQHVTLRLFPTLRHEILLETEKATVFQEIGHWLTDLTNKKRRLML
;
A
#
# COMPACT_ATOMS: atom_id res chain seq x y z
N PHE A 1 16.30 -3.49 -10.32
CA PHE A 1 16.23 -2.18 -10.99
C PHE A 1 16.73 -1.06 -10.06
N LEU A 2 16.09 -0.79 -8.92
CA LEU A 2 16.50 0.32 -8.02
C LEU A 2 17.95 0.15 -7.51
N ASN A 3 18.39 -1.07 -7.21
CA ASN A 3 19.77 -1.33 -6.83
C ASN A 3 20.75 -0.93 -7.95
N GLN A 4 20.39 -1.15 -9.23
CA GLN A 4 21.21 -0.71 -10.37
C GLN A 4 21.30 0.82 -10.48
N LEU A 5 20.33 1.55 -9.92
CA LEU A 5 20.37 3.00 -9.82
C LEU A 5 21.10 3.51 -8.55
N GLY A 6 21.66 2.59 -7.75
CA GLY A 6 22.41 2.91 -6.53
C GLY A 6 21.56 3.09 -5.26
N PHE A 7 20.29 2.67 -5.27
CA PHE A 7 19.45 2.67 -4.08
C PHE A 7 19.60 1.36 -3.30
N ALA A 8 19.72 1.45 -1.97
CA ALA A 8 19.46 0.32 -1.09
C ALA A 8 17.93 0.14 -0.97
N VAL A 9 17.47 -1.09 -1.13
CA VAL A 9 16.05 -1.42 -1.03
C VAL A 9 15.83 -2.35 0.15
N ILE A 10 14.89 -1.98 1.02
CA ILE A 10 14.54 -2.71 2.24
C ILE A 10 13.05 -2.96 2.22
N GLY A 11 12.66 -4.20 2.49
CA GLY A 11 11.28 -4.61 2.67
C GLY A 11 11.15 -5.55 3.85
N HIS A 12 9.93 -5.76 4.32
CA HIS A 12 9.61 -6.73 5.36
C HIS A 12 8.25 -7.34 5.11
N ASP A 13 8.05 -8.54 5.60
CA ASP A 13 6.75 -9.18 5.66
C ASP A 13 5.99 -8.66 6.89
N HIS A 14 4.78 -8.17 6.70
CA HIS A 14 3.91 -7.81 7.82
C HIS A 14 3.54 -9.04 8.64
N LEU A 15 3.17 -8.85 9.91
CA LEU A 15 2.58 -9.93 10.72
C LEU A 15 1.48 -10.65 9.95
N GLY A 16 1.46 -11.97 10.02
CA GLY A 16 0.52 -12.82 9.29
C GLY A 16 0.80 -12.98 7.80
N HIS A 17 1.98 -12.56 7.33
CA HIS A 17 2.43 -12.70 5.94
C HIS A 17 3.83 -13.29 5.88
N GLY A 18 4.11 -14.01 4.79
CA GLY A 18 5.43 -14.51 4.45
C GLY A 18 6.16 -15.18 5.62
N GLU A 19 7.43 -14.83 5.80
CA GLU A 19 8.29 -15.36 6.86
C GLU A 19 7.98 -14.80 8.26
N SER A 20 7.13 -13.77 8.38
CA SER A 20 6.63 -13.26 9.66
C SER A 20 5.51 -14.14 10.25
N VAL A 21 5.11 -15.22 9.56
CA VAL A 21 4.20 -16.24 10.08
C VAL A 21 5.00 -17.32 10.80
N GLN A 22 4.57 -17.67 12.02
CA GLN A 22 5.23 -18.73 12.81
C GLN A 22 5.03 -20.10 12.15
N PRO A 23 6.12 -20.79 11.71
CA PRO A 23 5.99 -22.03 10.93
C PRO A 23 5.27 -23.16 11.66
N SER A 24 5.43 -23.26 12.99
CA SER A 24 4.82 -24.33 13.81
C SER A 24 3.31 -24.17 14.02
N ALA A 25 2.75 -22.98 13.79
CA ALA A 25 1.33 -22.68 13.93
C ALA A 25 0.93 -21.53 12.99
N PRO A 26 0.91 -21.76 11.66
CA PRO A 26 0.73 -20.69 10.70
C PRO A 26 -0.69 -20.12 10.76
N ILE A 27 -0.79 -18.81 10.98
CA ILE A 27 -2.04 -18.06 10.93
C ILE A 27 -1.85 -16.89 9.97
N TYR A 28 -2.14 -17.14 8.71
CA TYR A 28 -2.06 -16.11 7.67
C TYR A 28 -3.16 -15.07 7.83
N GLY A 29 -2.82 -13.82 7.53
CA GLY A 29 -3.76 -12.69 7.60
C GLY A 29 -4.18 -12.31 9.01
N PHE A 30 -3.36 -12.63 10.04
CA PHE A 30 -3.55 -12.21 11.42
C PHE A 30 -2.43 -11.23 11.83
N PHE A 31 -2.78 -9.97 12.07
CA PHE A 31 -1.82 -8.88 12.36
C PHE A 31 -1.51 -8.68 13.86
N GLY A 32 -1.74 -9.71 14.69
CA GLY A 32 -1.61 -9.56 16.13
C GLY A 32 -2.82 -8.88 16.79
N GLU A 33 -2.84 -8.79 18.10
CA GLU A 33 -4.02 -8.28 18.82
C GLU A 33 -4.32 -6.80 18.52
N GLN A 34 -3.29 -5.99 18.36
CA GLN A 34 -3.37 -4.56 18.03
C GLN A 34 -3.11 -4.31 16.54
N GLY A 35 -3.78 -5.06 15.66
CA GLY A 35 -3.48 -5.14 14.23
C GLY A 35 -3.06 -3.84 13.53
N PRO A 36 -3.88 -2.76 13.51
CA PRO A 36 -3.50 -1.52 12.81
C PRO A 36 -2.27 -0.84 13.41
N GLU A 37 -2.17 -0.83 14.74
CA GLU A 37 -1.07 -0.26 15.51
C GLU A 37 0.22 -1.05 15.27
N ASN A 38 0.15 -2.39 15.27
CA ASN A 38 1.29 -3.25 14.97
C ASN A 38 1.84 -2.96 13.57
N VAL A 39 0.99 -2.92 12.54
CA VAL A 39 1.43 -2.64 11.17
C VAL A 39 2.20 -1.31 11.09
N VAL A 40 1.71 -0.27 11.74
CA VAL A 40 2.33 1.07 11.68
C VAL A 40 3.60 1.12 12.52
N THR A 41 3.63 0.45 13.67
CA THR A 41 4.82 0.36 14.53
C THR A 41 5.93 -0.46 13.88
N ASP A 42 5.60 -1.57 13.22
CA ASP A 42 6.58 -2.40 12.52
C ASP A 42 7.24 -1.62 11.36
N ILE A 43 6.45 -0.86 10.59
CA ILE A 43 7.00 0.07 9.58
C ILE A 43 7.99 1.05 10.22
N HIS A 44 7.66 1.58 11.41
CA HIS A 44 8.57 2.48 12.13
C HIS A 44 9.87 1.79 12.56
N GLN A 45 9.78 0.58 13.09
CA GLN A 45 10.95 -0.20 13.52
C GLN A 45 11.88 -0.51 12.34
N VAL A 46 11.31 -0.95 11.20
CA VAL A 46 12.09 -1.21 9.98
C VAL A 46 12.76 0.07 9.48
N LYS A 47 12.04 1.19 9.49
CA LYS A 47 12.60 2.49 9.13
C LYS A 47 13.73 2.90 10.08
N GLN A 48 13.59 2.73 11.38
CA GLN A 48 14.65 3.05 12.35
C GLN A 48 15.88 2.16 12.14
N TRP A 49 15.68 0.86 11.91
CA TRP A 49 16.78 -0.04 11.58
C TRP A 49 17.53 0.42 10.33
N ALA A 50 16.80 0.79 9.27
CA ALA A 50 17.39 1.24 8.01
C ALA A 50 18.17 2.55 8.18
N VAL A 51 17.61 3.53 8.88
CA VAL A 51 18.30 4.82 9.15
C VAL A 51 19.54 4.63 10.00
N ASN A 52 19.50 3.77 11.00
CA ASN A 52 20.66 3.45 11.83
C ASN A 52 21.75 2.73 11.02
N ARG A 53 21.37 1.88 10.08
CA ARG A 53 22.30 1.16 9.20
C ARG A 53 22.93 2.04 8.13
N TYR A 54 22.19 3.07 7.66
CA TYR A 54 22.58 3.95 6.57
C TYR A 54 22.29 5.43 6.90
N PRO A 55 22.93 6.00 7.94
CA PRO A 55 22.53 7.29 8.52
C PRO A 55 22.73 8.49 7.59
N GLN A 56 23.60 8.36 6.58
CA GLN A 56 23.91 9.43 5.63
C GLN A 56 23.06 9.39 4.36
N LEU A 57 22.26 8.33 4.18
CA LEU A 57 21.47 8.20 2.96
C LEU A 57 20.11 8.90 3.09
N PRO A 58 19.61 9.51 2.00
CA PRO A 58 18.22 9.95 1.95
C PRO A 58 17.29 8.75 2.01
N TYR A 59 16.21 8.85 2.79
CA TYR A 59 15.25 7.77 2.97
C TYR A 59 13.93 8.10 2.29
N PHE A 60 13.45 7.17 1.48
CA PHE A 60 12.15 7.24 0.82
C PHE A 60 11.28 6.08 1.31
N MET A 61 9.97 6.23 1.24
CA MET A 61 9.04 5.13 1.58
C MET A 61 8.07 4.91 0.42
N MET A 62 7.79 3.64 0.15
CA MET A 62 6.81 3.22 -0.85
C MET A 62 5.86 2.20 -0.23
N GLY A 63 4.57 2.40 -0.42
CA GLY A 63 3.54 1.44 -0.02
C GLY A 63 2.62 1.13 -1.20
N HIS A 64 2.38 -0.16 -1.44
CA HIS A 64 1.45 -0.65 -2.44
C HIS A 64 0.18 -1.20 -1.78
N SER A 65 -0.99 -0.94 -2.36
CA SER A 65 -2.27 -1.46 -1.89
C SER A 65 -2.49 -1.18 -0.39
N MET A 66 -2.69 -2.22 0.44
CA MET A 66 -2.74 -2.10 1.90
C MET A 66 -1.55 -1.31 2.45
N GLY A 67 -0.35 -1.53 1.92
CA GLY A 67 0.86 -0.79 2.30
C GLY A 67 0.75 0.71 2.04
N SER A 68 -0.01 1.15 1.02
CA SER A 68 -0.26 2.57 0.77
C SER A 68 -1.15 3.22 1.84
N PHE A 69 -2.12 2.47 2.35
CA PHE A 69 -2.95 2.92 3.47
C PHE A 69 -2.16 2.89 4.79
N ALA A 70 -1.35 1.85 5.01
CA ALA A 70 -0.45 1.76 6.17
C ALA A 70 0.55 2.93 6.19
N LEU A 71 1.17 3.25 5.06
CA LEU A 71 2.07 4.39 4.92
C LEU A 71 1.37 5.73 5.22
N ARG A 72 0.15 5.92 4.75
CA ARG A 72 -0.64 7.13 5.08
C ARG A 72 -1.01 7.21 6.56
N ASN A 73 -1.20 6.07 7.25
CA ASN A 73 -1.35 6.02 8.70
C ASN A 73 -0.02 6.33 9.41
N TYR A 74 1.07 5.74 8.95
CA TYR A 74 2.41 5.99 9.47
C TYR A 74 2.77 7.49 9.48
N LEU A 75 2.47 8.20 8.39
CA LEU A 75 2.73 9.64 8.25
C LEU A 75 1.87 10.52 9.20
N GLN A 76 0.82 9.96 9.80
CA GLN A 76 0.02 10.65 10.82
C GLN A 76 0.59 10.46 12.22
N ASP A 77 1.25 9.32 12.49
CA ASP A 77 1.69 8.92 13.83
C ASP A 77 3.13 9.28 14.13
N TYR A 78 3.96 9.35 13.10
CA TYR A 78 5.40 9.54 13.28
C TYR A 78 5.90 10.79 12.58
N PRO A 79 6.90 11.48 13.17
CA PRO A 79 7.54 12.63 12.53
C PRO A 79 8.07 12.27 11.14
N VAL A 80 7.71 13.08 10.15
CA VAL A 80 8.09 12.85 8.76
C VAL A 80 9.54 13.29 8.55
N THR A 81 10.43 12.31 8.53
CA THR A 81 11.88 12.50 8.32
C THR A 81 12.37 11.85 7.02
N VAL A 82 11.44 11.59 6.09
CA VAL A 82 11.73 11.00 4.78
C VAL A 82 11.84 12.09 3.71
N GLN A 83 12.53 11.77 2.62
CA GLN A 83 12.74 12.71 1.51
C GLN A 83 11.62 12.70 0.47
N GLY A 84 10.76 11.70 0.52
CA GLY A 84 9.60 11.57 -0.32
C GLY A 84 8.89 10.24 -0.09
N VAL A 85 7.64 10.16 -0.53
CA VAL A 85 6.80 8.97 -0.39
C VAL A 85 6.08 8.62 -1.69
N ILE A 86 5.87 7.33 -1.89
CA ILE A 86 5.15 6.79 -3.05
C ILE A 86 3.92 6.03 -2.56
N PHE A 87 2.73 6.49 -2.94
CA PHE A 87 1.48 5.77 -2.75
C PHE A 87 1.12 5.05 -4.04
N MET A 88 1.27 3.74 -4.06
CA MET A 88 1.02 2.90 -5.22
C MET A 88 -0.28 2.10 -5.04
N GLY A 89 -1.11 2.03 -6.08
CA GLY A 89 -2.36 1.26 -6.02
C GLY A 89 -3.27 1.68 -4.86
N THR A 90 -3.27 2.97 -4.53
CA THR A 90 -4.03 3.54 -3.41
C THR A 90 -5.44 3.93 -3.81
N GLY A 91 -6.33 4.04 -2.83
CA GLY A 91 -7.72 4.40 -3.07
C GLY A 91 -8.36 5.22 -1.97
N THR A 92 -9.65 5.45 -2.12
CA THR A 92 -10.51 6.04 -1.10
C THR A 92 -11.29 4.96 -0.35
N SER A 93 -11.90 5.31 0.79
CA SER A 93 -12.67 4.36 1.59
C SER A 93 -14.04 4.10 0.96
N PRO A 94 -14.38 2.86 0.56
CA PRO A 94 -15.73 2.52 0.15
C PRO A 94 -16.72 2.63 1.31
N LEU A 95 -17.81 3.38 1.13
CA LEU A 95 -18.83 3.59 2.18
C LEU A 95 -19.38 2.28 2.80
N PRO A 96 -19.72 1.24 2.01
CA PRO A 96 -20.26 0.01 2.59
C PRO A 96 -19.30 -0.70 3.55
N LEU A 97 -18.01 -0.76 3.19
CA LEU A 97 -16.99 -1.41 4.03
C LEU A 97 -16.70 -0.60 5.29
N THR A 98 -16.70 0.74 5.18
CA THR A 98 -16.52 1.62 6.34
C THR A 98 -17.70 1.51 7.31
N ALA A 99 -18.92 1.38 6.81
CA ALA A 99 -20.11 1.19 7.63
C ALA A 99 -20.13 -0.20 8.32
N ALA A 100 -19.59 -1.24 7.66
CA ALA A 100 -19.50 -2.59 8.22
C ALA A 100 -18.39 -2.75 9.28
N LEU A 101 -17.44 -1.82 9.37
CA LEU A 101 -16.27 -1.94 10.24
C LEU A 101 -16.59 -2.19 11.73
N PRO A 102 -17.60 -1.57 12.37
CA PRO A 102 -17.95 -1.88 13.76
C PRO A 102 -18.35 -3.35 13.96
N PHE A 103 -19.09 -3.91 13.00
CA PHE A 103 -19.47 -5.32 13.03
C PHE A 103 -18.26 -6.24 12.85
N ILE A 104 -17.39 -5.92 11.90
CA ILE A 104 -16.15 -6.68 11.64
C ILE A 104 -15.24 -6.66 12.86
N LYS A 105 -15.11 -5.53 13.54
CA LYS A 105 -14.35 -5.41 14.81
C LYS A 105 -14.93 -6.33 15.91
N LYS A 106 -16.25 -6.36 16.05
CA LYS A 106 -16.90 -7.26 17.01
C LYS A 106 -16.67 -8.75 16.68
N MET A 107 -16.60 -9.11 15.41
CA MET A 107 -16.20 -10.46 14.99
C MET A 107 -14.73 -10.74 15.33
N ALA A 108 -13.85 -9.77 15.12
CA ALA A 108 -12.44 -9.87 15.45
C ALA A 108 -12.20 -10.01 16.97
N GLU A 109 -12.96 -9.31 17.80
CA GLU A 109 -12.90 -9.44 19.27
C GLU A 109 -13.28 -10.87 19.73
N LYS A 110 -14.29 -11.48 19.09
CA LYS A 110 -14.77 -12.82 19.47
C LYS A 110 -13.91 -13.97 18.93
N GLN A 111 -13.49 -13.85 17.67
CA GLN A 111 -12.78 -14.90 16.93
C GLN A 111 -11.68 -14.28 16.06
N PRO A 112 -10.63 -13.68 16.65
CA PRO A 112 -9.64 -12.87 15.90
C PRO A 112 -8.93 -13.67 14.81
N LYS A 113 -8.59 -14.92 15.08
CA LYS A 113 -7.78 -15.77 14.19
C LYS A 113 -8.61 -16.58 13.18
N LYS A 114 -9.95 -16.47 13.22
CA LYS A 114 -10.81 -17.20 12.30
C LYS A 114 -10.78 -16.57 10.90
N PRO A 115 -10.49 -17.33 9.82
CA PRO A 115 -10.62 -16.85 8.45
C PRO A 115 -12.04 -16.34 8.14
N ALA A 116 -12.13 -15.28 7.35
CA ALA A 116 -13.39 -14.58 7.09
C ALA A 116 -13.74 -14.52 5.58
N PRO A 117 -14.05 -15.68 4.92
CA PRO A 117 -14.29 -15.76 3.49
C PRO A 117 -15.50 -14.95 3.03
N PHE A 118 -16.49 -14.75 3.90
CA PHE A 118 -17.64 -13.90 3.59
C PHE A 118 -17.25 -12.42 3.46
N ILE A 119 -16.37 -11.94 4.36
CA ILE A 119 -15.87 -10.57 4.31
C ILE A 119 -14.96 -10.38 3.10
N ASP A 120 -14.13 -11.37 2.80
CA ASP A 120 -13.27 -11.40 1.60
C ASP A 120 -14.09 -11.23 0.31
N LYS A 121 -15.13 -12.07 0.16
CA LYS A 121 -16.03 -12.00 -0.99
C LYS A 121 -16.76 -10.65 -1.10
N LEU A 122 -17.13 -10.06 0.04
CA LEU A 122 -17.78 -8.75 0.07
C LEU A 122 -16.79 -7.63 -0.34
N ALA A 123 -15.55 -7.73 0.09
CA ALA A 123 -14.50 -6.73 -0.17
C ALA A 123 -13.98 -6.79 -1.61
N PHE A 124 -13.68 -7.97 -2.12
CA PHE A 124 -12.93 -8.16 -3.36
C PHE A 124 -13.72 -8.88 -4.46
N GLY A 125 -14.79 -9.61 -4.12
CA GLY A 125 -15.50 -10.46 -5.07
C GLY A 125 -16.19 -9.75 -6.25
N SER A 126 -16.25 -8.41 -6.24
CA SER A 126 -16.75 -7.63 -7.38
C SER A 126 -15.64 -7.14 -8.32
N PHE A 127 -14.37 -7.19 -7.90
CA PHE A 127 -13.26 -6.58 -8.64
C PHE A 127 -13.04 -7.29 -9.98
N SER A 128 -13.04 -8.62 -9.97
CA SER A 128 -12.85 -9.44 -11.17
C SER A 128 -13.95 -9.28 -12.21
N LYS A 129 -15.17 -8.94 -11.80
CA LYS A 129 -16.33 -8.84 -12.70
C LYS A 129 -16.21 -7.79 -13.80
N LYS A 130 -15.21 -6.91 -13.70
CA LYS A 130 -14.93 -5.86 -14.67
C LYS A 130 -14.02 -6.32 -15.82
N PHE A 131 -13.46 -7.54 -15.72
CA PHE A 131 -12.46 -8.04 -16.63
C PHE A 131 -12.94 -9.35 -17.27
N PRO A 132 -12.59 -9.63 -18.54
CA PRO A 132 -13.11 -10.78 -19.29
C PRO A 132 -12.49 -12.11 -18.91
N GLU A 133 -11.30 -12.10 -18.32
CA GLU A 133 -10.57 -13.32 -17.98
C GLU A 133 -11.26 -14.08 -16.84
N ALA A 134 -11.12 -15.40 -16.80
CA ALA A 134 -11.89 -16.26 -15.88
C ALA A 134 -11.40 -16.23 -14.40
N SER A 135 -10.17 -15.81 -14.15
CA SER A 135 -9.61 -15.81 -12.80
C SER A 135 -10.34 -14.82 -11.86
N SER A 136 -10.48 -15.22 -10.61
CA SER A 136 -10.96 -14.32 -9.54
C SER A 136 -9.92 -13.25 -9.16
N PHE A 137 -8.69 -13.39 -9.60
CA PHE A 137 -7.56 -12.47 -9.36
C PHE A 137 -7.15 -11.66 -10.59
N ASN A 138 -7.90 -11.75 -11.70
CA ASN A 138 -7.63 -10.98 -12.92
C ASN A 138 -7.57 -9.46 -12.70
N TRP A 139 -8.19 -8.94 -11.64
CA TRP A 139 -8.12 -7.54 -11.27
C TRP A 139 -6.72 -7.08 -10.81
N LEU A 140 -5.85 -8.02 -10.42
CA LEU A 140 -4.47 -7.73 -10.02
C LEU A 140 -3.62 -7.29 -11.21
N SER A 141 -3.71 -8.03 -12.32
CA SER A 141 -2.88 -7.79 -13.49
C SER A 141 -3.53 -8.33 -14.76
N LYS A 142 -3.25 -7.73 -15.92
CA LYS A 142 -3.54 -8.33 -17.23
C LYS A 142 -2.46 -9.34 -17.66
N ASN A 143 -1.31 -9.34 -17.01
CA ASN A 143 -0.28 -10.33 -17.21
C ASN A 143 -0.73 -11.67 -16.61
N GLN A 144 -1.19 -12.58 -17.46
CA GLN A 144 -1.75 -13.87 -17.01
C GLN A 144 -0.71 -14.75 -16.32
N ALA A 145 0.58 -14.61 -16.63
CA ALA A 145 1.64 -15.30 -15.91
C ALA A 145 1.70 -14.83 -14.44
N ASN A 146 1.61 -13.51 -14.20
CA ASN A 146 1.55 -12.98 -12.85
C ASN A 146 0.31 -13.46 -12.08
N VAL A 147 -0.85 -13.51 -12.74
CA VAL A 147 -2.09 -14.02 -12.11
C VAL A 147 -1.93 -15.50 -11.74
N ALA A 148 -1.35 -16.32 -12.64
CA ALA A 148 -1.09 -17.72 -12.37
C ALA A 148 -0.06 -17.92 -11.23
N ASP A 149 1.00 -17.13 -11.19
CA ASP A 149 1.97 -17.15 -10.09
C ASP A 149 1.29 -16.83 -8.76
N TYR A 150 0.42 -15.81 -8.73
CA TYR A 150 -0.35 -15.44 -7.54
C TYR A 150 -1.29 -16.56 -7.06
N GLU A 151 -1.96 -17.26 -7.99
CA GLU A 151 -2.87 -18.37 -7.68
C GLU A 151 -2.15 -19.62 -7.17
N ASN A 152 -0.93 -19.84 -7.63
CA ASN A 152 -0.13 -21.05 -7.30
C ASN A 152 0.80 -20.84 -6.10
N ASP A 153 1.08 -19.62 -5.68
CA ASP A 153 1.94 -19.34 -4.53
C ASP A 153 1.17 -19.52 -3.22
N PRO A 154 1.55 -20.48 -2.35
CA PRO A 154 0.87 -20.73 -1.08
C PRO A 154 0.95 -19.56 -0.09
N LEU A 155 1.85 -18.60 -0.33
CA LEU A 155 1.99 -17.38 0.48
C LEU A 155 1.12 -16.23 -0.02
N MET A 156 0.36 -16.43 -1.10
CA MET A 156 -0.52 -15.43 -1.71
C MET A 156 -1.98 -15.90 -1.73
N GLY A 157 -2.91 -14.99 -1.95
CA GLY A 157 -4.33 -15.31 -2.13
C GLY A 157 -5.05 -15.92 -0.92
N PHE A 158 -4.41 -16.03 0.24
CA PHE A 158 -5.06 -16.54 1.44
C PHE A 158 -6.11 -15.57 1.98
N VAL A 159 -7.18 -16.12 2.53
CA VAL A 159 -8.25 -15.32 3.14
C VAL A 159 -7.79 -14.76 4.48
N PHE A 160 -7.91 -13.46 4.66
CA PHE A 160 -7.61 -12.82 5.94
C PHE A 160 -8.54 -13.31 7.05
N THR A 161 -8.01 -13.28 8.27
CA THR A 161 -8.81 -13.53 9.48
C THR A 161 -9.77 -12.36 9.76
N ASN A 162 -10.70 -12.54 10.71
CA ASN A 162 -11.54 -11.45 11.19
C ASN A 162 -10.71 -10.25 11.65
N ASN A 163 -9.60 -10.50 12.38
CA ASN A 163 -8.64 -9.46 12.78
C ASN A 163 -7.96 -8.82 11.57
N GLY A 164 -7.59 -9.62 10.58
CA GLY A 164 -6.97 -9.12 9.34
C GLY A 164 -7.85 -8.13 8.61
N PHE A 165 -9.14 -8.45 8.42
CA PHE A 165 -10.09 -7.51 7.81
C PHE A 165 -10.39 -6.30 8.69
N ALA A 166 -10.49 -6.47 10.02
CA ALA A 166 -10.63 -5.34 10.94
C ALA A 166 -9.43 -4.40 10.85
N THR A 167 -8.22 -4.95 10.73
CA THR A 167 -6.97 -4.20 10.53
C THR A 167 -6.99 -3.45 9.20
N LEU A 168 -7.19 -4.17 8.08
CA LEU A 168 -7.24 -3.58 6.75
C LEU A 168 -8.22 -2.41 6.66
N PHE A 169 -9.47 -2.62 7.10
CA PHE A 169 -10.49 -1.57 6.99
C PHE A 169 -10.30 -0.42 7.98
N SER A 170 -9.64 -0.67 9.12
CA SER A 170 -9.23 0.39 10.03
C SER A 170 -8.14 1.27 9.40
N LEU A 171 -7.13 0.66 8.75
CA LEU A 171 -6.10 1.40 8.01
C LEU A 171 -6.70 2.20 6.86
N VAL A 172 -7.60 1.60 6.06
CA VAL A 172 -8.30 2.28 4.96
C VAL A 172 -9.14 3.45 5.49
N LYS A 173 -9.94 3.23 6.53
CA LYS A 173 -10.77 4.28 7.13
C LYS A 173 -9.93 5.45 7.63
N ARG A 174 -8.87 5.18 8.40
CA ARG A 174 -8.01 6.21 8.98
C ARG A 174 -7.21 6.96 7.91
N ALA A 175 -6.69 6.27 6.89
CA ALA A 175 -6.01 6.90 5.76
C ALA A 175 -6.92 7.83 4.93
N ASN A 176 -8.25 7.72 5.08
CA ASN A 176 -9.24 8.50 4.33
C ASN A 176 -10.11 9.40 5.23
N GLN A 177 -9.81 9.52 6.52
CA GLN A 177 -10.50 10.44 7.41
C GLN A 177 -10.26 11.91 7.00
N ARG A 178 -11.14 12.79 7.44
CA ARG A 178 -10.98 14.23 7.17
C ARG A 178 -9.64 14.72 7.74
N ASN A 179 -8.87 15.44 6.94
CA ASN A 179 -7.59 16.03 7.33
C ASN A 179 -6.49 15.01 7.73
N TRP A 180 -6.55 13.77 7.23
CA TRP A 180 -5.54 12.73 7.47
C TRP A 180 -4.09 13.20 7.19
N TYR A 181 -3.94 14.21 6.33
CA TYR A 181 -2.66 14.78 5.91
C TYR A 181 -2.16 15.92 6.82
N GLN A 182 -2.85 16.23 7.92
CA GLN A 182 -2.58 17.43 8.71
C GLN A 182 -1.17 17.46 9.34
N ALA A 183 -0.67 16.29 9.77
CA ALA A 183 0.66 16.14 10.35
C ALA A 183 1.79 16.10 9.32
N ILE A 184 1.48 16.07 8.02
CA ILE A 184 2.47 15.89 6.94
C ILE A 184 2.98 17.26 6.48
N PRO A 185 4.31 17.48 6.41
CA PRO A 185 4.87 18.71 5.86
C PRO A 185 4.41 18.96 4.43
N LYS A 186 4.07 20.21 4.10
CA LYS A 186 3.53 20.58 2.78
C LYS A 186 4.56 20.50 1.66
N GLU A 187 5.82 20.53 2.04
CA GLU A 187 6.98 20.43 1.17
C GLU A 187 7.35 18.98 0.84
N LEU A 188 6.79 17.98 1.56
CA LEU A 188 7.08 16.58 1.31
C LEU A 188 6.70 16.18 -0.12
N PRO A 189 7.65 15.71 -0.95
CA PRO A 189 7.34 15.17 -2.25
C PRO A 189 6.51 13.90 -2.15
N ILE A 190 5.40 13.85 -2.89
CA ILE A 190 4.48 12.71 -2.91
C ILE A 190 4.26 12.30 -4.35
N LEU A 191 4.57 11.04 -4.67
CA LEU A 191 4.20 10.39 -5.92
C LEU A 191 2.99 9.48 -5.65
N ILE A 192 1.90 9.73 -6.35
CA ILE A 192 0.75 8.83 -6.41
C ILE A 192 0.81 8.12 -7.75
N ILE A 193 0.87 6.79 -7.75
CA ILE A 193 1.07 6.01 -8.97
C ILE A 193 0.11 4.80 -8.98
N SER A 194 -0.59 4.59 -10.09
CA SER A 194 -1.61 3.52 -10.16
C SER A 194 -1.90 3.13 -11.60
N GLY A 195 -2.37 1.90 -11.80
CA GLY A 195 -3.06 1.53 -13.03
C GLY A 195 -4.39 2.26 -13.15
N ALA A 196 -4.77 2.68 -14.35
CA ALA A 196 -6.06 3.33 -14.56
C ALA A 196 -7.22 2.32 -14.51
N GLU A 197 -6.94 1.04 -14.69
CA GLU A 197 -7.89 -0.04 -14.58
C GLU A 197 -7.90 -0.70 -13.19
N ASP A 198 -7.23 -0.11 -12.19
CA ASP A 198 -7.18 -0.62 -10.82
C ASP A 198 -8.53 -0.38 -10.08
N PRO A 199 -9.27 -1.45 -9.71
CA PRO A 199 -10.54 -1.33 -8.99
C PRO A 199 -10.36 -0.84 -7.54
N VAL A 200 -9.20 -1.05 -6.90
CA VAL A 200 -8.90 -0.51 -5.56
C VAL A 200 -8.90 1.01 -5.58
N GLY A 201 -8.40 1.59 -6.66
CA GLY A 201 -8.42 3.03 -6.93
C GLY A 201 -9.74 3.55 -7.53
N ASP A 202 -10.80 2.75 -7.57
CA ASP A 202 -12.03 3.09 -8.31
C ASP A 202 -11.73 3.62 -9.71
N PHE A 203 -10.90 2.85 -10.45
CA PHE A 203 -10.54 3.16 -11.84
C PHE A 203 -10.03 4.60 -11.98
N SER A 204 -8.97 4.94 -11.27
CA SER A 204 -8.29 6.26 -11.23
C SER A 204 -8.95 7.33 -10.37
N LYS A 205 -10.23 7.23 -10.02
CA LYS A 205 -10.94 8.29 -9.28
C LYS A 205 -10.38 8.48 -7.86
N GLY A 206 -10.01 7.38 -7.19
CA GLY A 206 -9.42 7.41 -5.85
C GLY A 206 -8.09 8.16 -5.81
N PRO A 207 -7.07 7.75 -6.58
CA PRO A 207 -5.80 8.45 -6.69
C PRO A 207 -5.94 9.93 -7.07
N ALA A 208 -6.81 10.25 -8.04
CA ALA A 208 -7.07 11.63 -8.45
C ALA A 208 -7.70 12.46 -7.32
N LYS A 209 -8.63 11.87 -6.56
CA LYS A 209 -9.25 12.53 -5.39
C LYS A 209 -8.21 12.82 -4.30
N ILE A 210 -7.31 11.88 -4.02
CA ILE A 210 -6.23 12.04 -3.04
C ILE A 210 -5.29 13.17 -3.48
N GLN A 211 -4.87 13.19 -4.75
CA GLN A 211 -4.07 14.29 -5.28
C GLN A 211 -4.76 15.64 -5.12
N LYS A 212 -6.04 15.72 -5.50
CA LYS A 212 -6.84 16.94 -5.37
C LYS A 212 -6.92 17.41 -3.91
N GLN A 213 -7.15 16.49 -2.95
CA GLN A 213 -7.19 16.81 -1.53
C GLN A 213 -5.85 17.40 -1.04
N LEU A 214 -4.73 16.77 -1.39
CA LEU A 214 -3.41 17.23 -0.99
C LEU A 214 -3.08 18.60 -1.59
N LYS A 215 -3.34 18.80 -2.88
CA LYS A 215 -3.13 20.11 -3.53
C LYS A 215 -3.99 21.22 -2.91
N HIS A 216 -5.27 20.96 -2.61
CA HIS A 216 -6.12 21.92 -1.90
C HIS A 216 -5.66 22.21 -0.47
N ALA A 217 -4.99 21.25 0.16
CA ALA A 217 -4.39 21.43 1.49
C ALA A 217 -3.03 22.15 1.46
N GLY A 218 -2.57 22.60 0.29
CA GLY A 218 -1.36 23.40 0.13
C GLY A 218 -0.07 22.58 -0.07
N PHE A 219 -0.16 21.28 -0.38
CA PHE A 219 1.02 20.48 -0.72
C PHE A 219 1.61 20.93 -2.05
N GLN A 220 2.92 21.21 -2.05
CA GLN A 220 3.62 21.83 -3.18
C GLN A 220 4.09 20.80 -4.23
N HIS A 221 4.41 19.59 -3.81
CA HIS A 221 5.07 18.59 -4.65
C HIS A 221 4.27 17.28 -4.70
N VAL A 222 3.08 17.32 -5.31
CA VAL A 222 2.22 16.13 -5.48
C VAL A 222 2.09 15.77 -6.96
N THR A 223 2.72 14.67 -7.33
CA THR A 223 2.68 14.11 -8.68
C THR A 223 1.68 12.95 -8.72
N LEU A 224 0.86 12.89 -9.76
CA LEU A 224 0.00 11.74 -10.06
C LEU A 224 0.44 11.16 -11.41
N ARG A 225 0.66 9.84 -11.43
CA ARG A 225 0.94 9.04 -12.63
C ARG A 225 -0.06 7.91 -12.73
N LEU A 226 -0.84 7.91 -13.80
CA LEU A 226 -1.82 6.88 -14.12
C LEU A 226 -1.39 6.18 -15.39
N PHE A 227 -1.35 4.86 -15.37
CA PHE A 227 -1.03 4.03 -16.53
C PHE A 227 -2.34 3.53 -17.15
N PRO A 228 -2.70 3.96 -18.37
CA PRO A 228 -4.06 3.80 -18.93
C PRO A 228 -4.58 2.38 -18.95
N THR A 229 -3.71 1.39 -19.19
CA THR A 229 -4.10 -0.01 -19.40
C THR A 229 -3.63 -0.96 -18.31
N LEU A 230 -3.02 -0.45 -17.23
CA LEU A 230 -2.54 -1.30 -16.16
C LEU A 230 -3.59 -1.45 -15.06
N ARG A 231 -3.56 -2.61 -14.39
CA ARG A 231 -4.41 -2.95 -13.26
C ARG A 231 -3.71 -2.64 -11.93
N HIS A 232 -3.93 -3.44 -10.90
CA HIS A 232 -3.48 -3.15 -9.54
C HIS A 232 -1.98 -3.33 -9.34
N GLU A 233 -1.40 -4.43 -9.82
CA GLU A 233 0.01 -4.78 -9.62
C GLU A 233 0.90 -4.23 -10.74
N ILE A 234 0.99 -2.91 -10.84
CA ILE A 234 1.69 -2.22 -11.94
C ILE A 234 3.17 -2.58 -12.07
N LEU A 235 3.82 -3.09 -11.02
CA LEU A 235 5.21 -3.54 -11.05
C LEU A 235 5.38 -4.95 -11.64
N LEU A 236 4.29 -5.69 -11.85
CA LEU A 236 4.27 -7.06 -12.33
C LEU A 236 3.56 -7.19 -13.71
N GLU A 237 3.07 -6.08 -14.24
CA GLU A 237 2.50 -6.01 -15.58
C GLU A 237 3.56 -6.21 -16.68
N THR A 238 3.14 -6.50 -17.88
CA THR A 238 4.05 -6.66 -19.04
C THR A 238 4.83 -5.37 -19.29
N GLU A 239 4.21 -4.23 -19.10
CA GLU A 239 4.75 -2.88 -19.31
C GLU A 239 5.50 -2.34 -18.07
N LYS A 240 5.83 -3.18 -17.10
CA LYS A 240 6.50 -2.79 -15.82
C LYS A 240 7.76 -1.95 -15.99
N ALA A 241 8.46 -2.11 -17.10
CA ALA A 241 9.68 -1.32 -17.37
C ALA A 241 9.40 0.19 -17.38
N THR A 242 8.27 0.62 -17.94
CA THR A 242 7.86 2.03 -17.95
C THR A 242 7.56 2.52 -16.52
N VAL A 243 6.92 1.69 -15.71
CA VAL A 243 6.64 1.99 -14.30
C VAL A 243 7.93 2.14 -13.50
N PHE A 244 8.88 1.22 -13.72
CA PHE A 244 10.21 1.26 -13.08
C PHE A 244 10.96 2.55 -13.43
N GLN A 245 10.95 2.94 -14.70
CA GLN A 245 11.59 4.18 -15.15
C GLN A 245 10.97 5.42 -14.50
N GLU A 246 9.65 5.50 -14.43
CA GLU A 246 8.95 6.63 -13.78
C GLU A 246 9.34 6.76 -12.30
N ILE A 247 9.34 5.65 -11.57
CA ILE A 247 9.75 5.62 -10.16
C ILE A 247 11.24 5.98 -10.03
N GLY A 248 12.09 5.38 -10.85
CA GLY A 248 13.53 5.63 -10.82
C GLY A 248 13.89 7.09 -11.11
N HIS A 249 13.27 7.69 -12.14
CA HIS A 249 13.45 9.11 -12.47
C HIS A 249 13.02 10.01 -11.30
N TRP A 250 11.83 9.78 -10.74
CA TRP A 250 11.32 10.58 -9.63
C TRP A 250 12.25 10.52 -8.39
N LEU A 251 12.74 9.34 -8.02
CA LEU A 251 13.66 9.18 -6.90
C LEU A 251 15.02 9.84 -7.17
N THR A 252 15.56 9.67 -8.37
CA THR A 252 16.86 10.24 -8.79
C THR A 252 16.82 11.75 -8.81
N ASP A 253 15.75 12.34 -9.33
CA ASP A 253 15.57 13.81 -9.38
C ASP A 253 15.55 14.42 -7.97
N LEU A 254 14.87 13.80 -7.03
CA LEU A 254 14.84 14.27 -5.63
C LEU A 254 16.22 14.14 -4.96
N THR A 255 16.92 13.05 -5.23
CA THR A 255 18.26 12.83 -4.69
C THR A 255 19.26 13.86 -5.22
N ASN A 256 19.20 14.18 -6.51
CA ASN A 256 20.07 15.15 -7.16
C ASN A 256 19.77 16.59 -6.73
N LYS A 257 18.50 16.96 -6.55
CA LYS A 257 18.13 18.29 -6.01
C LYS A 257 18.73 18.51 -4.63
N LYS A 258 18.68 17.51 -3.76
CA LYS A 258 19.24 17.61 -2.41
C LYS A 258 20.77 17.78 -2.44
N ARG A 259 21.47 17.03 -3.28
CA ARG A 259 22.93 17.19 -3.46
C ARG A 259 23.33 18.60 -3.87
N ARG A 260 22.57 19.22 -4.80
CA ARG A 260 22.83 20.60 -5.26
C ARG A 260 22.59 21.68 -4.20
N LEU A 261 21.73 21.41 -3.21
CA LEU A 261 21.46 22.34 -2.11
C LEU A 261 22.46 22.23 -0.96
N MET A 262 23.30 21.20 -0.97
CA MET A 262 24.36 20.96 0.04
C MET A 262 25.75 21.40 -0.43
N LEU A 263 25.91 21.75 -1.70
CA LEU A 263 27.12 22.34 -2.32
C LEU A 263 26.99 23.86 -2.42
#